data_10076241e98dd7376813b2dac0f8bc09
#
_entry.id   10076241e98dd7376813b2dac0f8bc09
#
_cell.length_a   1.000
_cell.length_b   1.000
_cell.length_c   1.000
_cell.angle_alpha   90.00
_cell.angle_beta   90.00
_cell.angle_gamma   90.00
#
_symmetry.space_group_name_H-M   'P 1'
#
loop_
_entity.id
_entity.type
_entity.pdbx_description
1 polymer ?
#
loop_
_entity_poly.entity_id
_entity_poly.type
_entity_poly.pdbx_seq_one_letter_code
_entity_poly.pdbx_strand_id
1 'polypeptide(L)'
;MSDDKKKKSDKLTAFFRSFADADEQLDFRLAHETMGEKLPVTSSGSLVLDDALSSGGLPKGRLIQFYGAPGSGKTLMAMLAMKEAQQAEPGTQQMFIDAEGTFDAKWAEILGLDVSRIIVVDGETAVIGRSCFEMILGVPKEDKKTHLLVGKTKQGLLDMIMAGEFNINMVVLDSLGAIIPPGEDTSAVGKMNMALLARFLTTTFRKLSLDANRANVPFIFINHKKANMDPYGVDHSFSGGNTYAHFLSANVYFEAVARADAQILDEKEQKVGHTMRATIEKSKFGPYPRKCEFKVNFGIGVIDRHEEVAQLALDYNVVQKTSTVSHEYGDKKWVGFPKFCEALKDDPALAAELTVKIGEARDHKRDAARREQEAKKFAALTPADDAGIEEVESKKRKKGK
;
A
#
# COMPACT_ATOMS: atom_id res chain seq x y z
N MET A 1 -8.54 34.90 5.86
CA MET A 1 -9.58 34.60 4.85
C MET A 1 -10.60 35.72 4.93
N SER A 2 -11.01 36.34 3.79
CA SER A 2 -12.01 37.39 3.81
C SER A 2 -13.37 36.81 4.20
N ASP A 3 -14.21 37.58 4.91
CA ASP A 3 -15.55 37.18 5.37
C ASP A 3 -16.47 36.67 4.24
N ASP A 4 -16.24 37.12 3.03
CA ASP A 4 -16.94 36.64 1.82
C ASP A 4 -16.63 35.20 1.44
N LYS A 5 -15.36 34.74 1.65
CA LYS A 5 -15.00 33.35 1.41
C LYS A 5 -15.58 32.41 2.45
N LYS A 6 -15.67 32.85 3.70
CA LYS A 6 -16.29 32.10 4.79
C LYS A 6 -17.79 31.93 4.57
N LYS A 7 -18.51 33.02 4.21
CA LYS A 7 -19.95 32.98 3.86
C LYS A 7 -20.28 32.09 2.65
N LYS A 8 -19.39 32.02 1.64
CA LYS A 8 -19.56 31.09 0.50
C LYS A 8 -19.34 29.64 0.91
N SER A 9 -18.36 29.37 1.76
CA SER A 9 -18.12 28.04 2.32
C SER A 9 -19.32 27.55 3.14
N ASP A 10 -19.86 28.40 4.01
CA ASP A 10 -21.02 28.07 4.86
C ASP A 10 -22.29 27.77 4.03
N LYS A 11 -22.51 28.52 2.96
CA LYS A 11 -23.63 28.27 2.02
C LYS A 11 -23.45 26.95 1.27
N LEU A 12 -22.22 26.62 0.85
CA LEU A 12 -21.91 25.38 0.16
C LEU A 12 -22.10 24.20 1.11
N THR A 13 -21.65 24.33 2.34
CA THR A 13 -21.85 23.34 3.41
C THR A 13 -23.34 23.09 3.68
N ALA A 14 -24.13 24.16 3.80
CA ALA A 14 -25.58 24.06 4.00
C ALA A 14 -26.29 23.41 2.79
N PHE A 15 -25.85 23.72 1.57
CA PHE A 15 -26.37 23.11 0.34
C PHE A 15 -26.11 21.58 0.35
N PHE A 16 -24.89 21.15 0.58
CA PHE A 16 -24.61 19.71 0.60
C PHE A 16 -25.31 18.98 1.74
N ARG A 17 -25.43 19.59 2.93
CA ARG A 17 -26.19 19.01 4.05
C ARG A 17 -27.68 18.80 3.72
N SER A 18 -28.26 19.57 2.79
CA SER A 18 -29.63 19.37 2.38
C SER A 18 -29.90 18.11 1.54
N PHE A 19 -28.85 17.45 1.08
CA PHE A 19 -28.93 16.17 0.36
C PHE A 19 -28.64 14.95 1.26
N ALA A 20 -28.23 15.16 2.52
CA ALA A 20 -28.07 14.08 3.48
C ALA A 20 -29.37 13.89 4.25
N ASP A 21 -29.75 12.65 4.47
CA ASP A 21 -30.75 12.34 5.48
C ASP A 21 -30.21 12.76 6.87
N ALA A 22 -31.11 13.04 7.81
CA ALA A 22 -30.76 13.67 9.09
C ALA A 22 -29.66 12.93 9.91
N ASP A 23 -29.43 11.64 9.61
CA ASP A 23 -28.46 10.78 10.25
C ASP A 23 -27.23 10.45 9.36
N GLU A 24 -27.16 10.96 8.13
CA GLU A 24 -26.01 10.73 7.24
C GLU A 24 -24.93 11.80 7.41
N GLN A 25 -23.74 11.37 7.77
CA GLN A 25 -22.55 12.24 7.78
C GLN A 25 -22.09 12.48 6.33
N LEU A 26 -22.20 13.71 5.88
CA LEU A 26 -21.66 14.12 4.57
C LEU A 26 -20.15 14.27 4.64
N ASP A 27 -19.46 13.38 3.91
CA ASP A 27 -18.00 13.40 3.78
C ASP A 27 -17.58 14.33 2.62
N PHE A 28 -17.66 15.64 2.80
CA PHE A 28 -17.06 16.57 1.85
C PHE A 28 -16.12 17.55 2.55
N ARG A 29 -15.08 17.97 1.85
CA ARG A 29 -14.12 18.98 2.30
C ARG A 29 -13.55 19.72 1.10
N LEU A 30 -13.14 20.94 1.31
CA LEU A 30 -12.51 21.71 0.24
C LEU A 30 -11.09 21.16 -0.01
N ALA A 31 -10.71 21.07 -1.28
CA ALA A 31 -9.43 20.47 -1.66
C ALA A 31 -8.21 21.13 -0.97
N HIS A 32 -8.27 22.45 -0.70
CA HIS A 32 -7.20 23.16 0.00
C HIS A 32 -7.07 22.75 1.48
N GLU A 33 -8.12 22.23 2.11
CA GLU A 33 -8.10 21.75 3.49
C GLU A 33 -7.35 20.42 3.60
N THR A 34 -7.24 19.68 2.49
CA THR A 34 -6.47 18.43 2.43
C THR A 34 -4.99 18.65 2.02
N MET A 35 -4.63 19.91 1.69
CA MET A 35 -3.25 20.22 1.32
C MET A 35 -2.33 20.15 2.54
N GLY A 36 -1.34 19.27 2.47
CA GLY A 36 -0.37 19.07 3.57
C GLY A 36 -0.75 17.99 4.57
N GLU A 37 -1.95 17.39 4.49
CA GLU A 37 -2.26 16.19 5.28
C GLU A 37 -1.33 15.04 4.84
N LYS A 38 -0.51 14.56 5.79
CA LYS A 38 0.29 13.34 5.55
C LYS A 38 -0.64 12.14 5.62
N LEU A 39 -0.57 11.30 4.59
CA LEU A 39 -1.28 10.03 4.60
C LEU A 39 -0.73 9.15 5.74
N PRO A 40 -1.57 8.69 6.68
CA PRO A 40 -1.11 7.79 7.72
C PRO A 40 -0.68 6.45 7.09
N VAL A 41 0.48 5.95 7.50
CA VAL A 41 1.08 4.73 6.98
C VAL A 41 1.54 3.82 8.11
N THR A 42 1.63 2.53 7.83
CA THR A 42 2.33 1.53 8.64
C THR A 42 3.54 1.04 7.84
N SER A 43 4.68 0.85 8.48
CA SER A 43 5.86 0.28 7.79
C SER A 43 5.55 -1.12 7.27
N SER A 44 6.12 -1.47 6.13
CA SER A 44 6.08 -2.84 5.59
C SER A 44 7.06 -3.79 6.29
N GLY A 45 7.94 -3.26 7.16
CA GLY A 45 9.06 -3.98 7.74
C GLY A 45 10.36 -3.84 6.94
N SER A 46 10.33 -3.24 5.75
CA SER A 46 11.49 -2.90 4.93
C SER A 46 11.45 -1.43 4.55
N LEU A 47 12.50 -0.67 4.89
CA LEU A 47 12.58 0.76 4.60
C LEU A 47 12.68 1.04 3.10
N VAL A 48 13.36 0.19 2.35
CA VAL A 48 13.47 0.36 0.89
C VAL A 48 12.15 0.03 0.19
N LEU A 49 11.34 -0.88 0.72
CA LEU A 49 9.98 -1.11 0.22
C LEU A 49 9.06 0.06 0.55
N ASP A 50 9.15 0.59 1.77
CA ASP A 50 8.39 1.76 2.21
C ASP A 50 8.70 2.98 1.33
N ASP A 51 9.96 3.17 0.96
CA ASP A 51 10.38 4.19 0.00
C ASP A 51 9.82 3.93 -1.41
N ALA A 52 9.94 2.70 -1.90
CA ALA A 52 9.47 2.33 -3.22
C ALA A 52 7.95 2.52 -3.39
N LEU A 53 7.16 2.34 -2.33
CA LEU A 53 5.71 2.58 -2.31
C LEU A 53 5.33 4.05 -2.53
N SER A 54 6.27 4.98 -2.42
CA SER A 54 6.06 6.44 -2.55
C SER A 54 5.15 7.06 -1.47
N SER A 55 4.40 6.26 -0.73
CA SER A 55 3.63 6.68 0.46
C SER A 55 4.48 6.76 1.72
N GLY A 56 5.63 6.08 1.71
CA GLY A 56 6.51 5.95 2.88
C GLY A 56 6.14 4.80 3.80
N GLY A 57 5.37 3.85 3.29
CA GLY A 57 4.86 2.67 3.97
C GLY A 57 3.53 2.24 3.38
N LEU A 58 2.89 1.28 4.02
CA LEU A 58 1.57 0.77 3.68
C LEU A 58 0.51 1.77 4.14
N PRO A 59 -0.26 2.38 3.24
CA PRO A 59 -1.19 3.43 3.60
C PRO A 59 -2.40 2.87 4.36
N LYS A 60 -2.72 3.49 5.50
CA LYS A 60 -3.89 3.12 6.30
C LYS A 60 -5.19 3.40 5.53
N GLY A 61 -6.22 2.61 5.82
CA GLY A 61 -7.50 2.72 5.15
C GLY A 61 -7.45 2.34 3.67
N ARG A 62 -6.48 1.55 3.22
CA ARG A 62 -6.29 1.20 1.81
C ARG A 62 -6.16 -0.31 1.60
N LEU A 63 -6.50 -0.73 0.37
CA LEU A 63 -6.37 -2.10 -0.08
C LEU A 63 -5.04 -2.25 -0.83
N ILE A 64 -4.22 -3.18 -0.40
CA ILE A 64 -2.88 -3.44 -0.94
C ILE A 64 -2.82 -4.92 -1.31
N GLN A 65 -2.22 -5.24 -2.45
CA GLN A 65 -1.98 -6.62 -2.84
C GLN A 65 -0.50 -6.93 -2.87
N PHE A 66 -0.13 -8.05 -2.26
CA PHE A 66 1.17 -8.70 -2.38
C PHE A 66 1.01 -9.97 -3.20
N TYR A 67 1.66 -10.08 -4.35
CA TYR A 67 1.55 -11.26 -5.17
C TYR A 67 2.89 -11.71 -5.75
N GLY A 68 2.97 -12.97 -6.18
CA GLY A 68 4.19 -13.56 -6.70
C GLY A 68 4.14 -15.09 -6.70
N ALA A 69 5.24 -15.72 -7.10
CA ALA A 69 5.37 -17.18 -7.07
C ALA A 69 5.33 -17.73 -5.62
N PRO A 70 5.02 -19.01 -5.41
CA PRO A 70 5.23 -19.67 -4.13
C PRO A 70 6.66 -19.46 -3.62
N GLY A 71 6.82 -19.24 -2.32
CA GLY A 71 8.15 -19.03 -1.70
C GLY A 71 8.81 -17.68 -2.02
N SER A 72 8.11 -16.72 -2.67
CA SER A 72 8.64 -15.38 -2.95
C SER A 72 8.61 -14.43 -1.74
N GLY A 73 8.15 -14.88 -0.55
CA GLY A 73 8.15 -14.11 0.69
C GLY A 73 6.95 -13.21 0.94
N LYS A 74 5.84 -13.37 0.20
CA LYS A 74 4.62 -12.58 0.38
C LYS A 74 4.06 -12.62 1.80
N THR A 75 3.86 -13.82 2.33
CA THR A 75 3.35 -14.06 3.69
C THR A 75 4.32 -13.51 4.73
N LEU A 76 5.65 -13.72 4.52
CA LEU A 76 6.68 -13.12 5.37
C LEU A 76 6.54 -11.61 5.46
N MET A 77 6.43 -10.92 4.33
CA MET A 77 6.30 -9.47 4.29
C MET A 77 4.98 -8.98 4.92
N ALA A 78 3.89 -9.73 4.76
CA ALA A 78 2.63 -9.42 5.43
C ALA A 78 2.74 -9.57 6.96
N MET A 79 3.41 -10.62 7.45
CA MET A 79 3.69 -10.79 8.88
C MET A 79 4.60 -9.70 9.43
N LEU A 80 5.65 -9.30 8.69
CA LEU A 80 6.51 -8.19 9.11
C LEU A 80 5.72 -6.86 9.20
N ALA A 81 4.83 -6.61 8.26
CA ALA A 81 3.94 -5.45 8.34
C ALA A 81 3.01 -5.50 9.56
N MET A 82 2.48 -6.68 9.92
CA MET A 82 1.71 -6.86 11.17
C MET A 82 2.57 -6.58 12.41
N LYS A 83 3.83 -7.03 12.44
CA LYS A 83 4.78 -6.70 13.51
C LYS A 83 4.98 -5.20 13.66
N GLU A 84 5.24 -4.50 12.55
CA GLU A 84 5.39 -3.05 12.55
C GLU A 84 4.11 -2.34 13.02
N ALA A 85 2.93 -2.86 12.65
CA ALA A 85 1.64 -2.36 13.12
C ALA A 85 1.47 -2.53 14.64
N GLN A 86 1.92 -3.66 15.21
CA GLN A 86 1.92 -3.91 16.65
C GLN A 86 2.84 -2.93 17.40
N GLN A 87 4.01 -2.64 16.83
CA GLN A 87 4.99 -1.74 17.44
C GLN A 87 4.56 -0.28 17.37
N ALA A 88 3.97 0.12 16.24
CA ALA A 88 3.52 1.50 16.03
C ALA A 88 2.32 1.88 16.92
N GLU A 89 1.43 0.92 17.19
CA GLU A 89 0.22 1.15 17.98
C GLU A 89 0.07 0.08 19.07
N PRO A 90 0.71 0.27 20.23
CA PRO A 90 0.56 -0.65 21.36
C PRO A 90 -0.90 -0.79 21.79
N GLY A 91 -1.33 -2.02 22.10
CA GLY A 91 -2.70 -2.32 22.52
C GLY A 91 -3.68 -2.59 21.37
N THR A 92 -3.24 -2.50 20.11
CA THR A 92 -4.06 -2.92 18.96
C THR A 92 -3.88 -4.41 18.65
N GLN A 93 -4.85 -4.98 17.97
CA GLN A 93 -4.82 -6.34 17.46
C GLN A 93 -4.70 -6.32 15.93
N GLN A 94 -4.25 -7.43 15.36
CA GLN A 94 -4.21 -7.66 13.91
C GLN A 94 -5.06 -8.89 13.59
N MET A 95 -5.68 -8.88 12.43
CA MET A 95 -6.43 -10.04 11.95
C MET A 95 -5.71 -10.70 10.80
N PHE A 96 -5.53 -12.01 10.89
CA PHE A 96 -5.01 -12.85 9.80
C PHE A 96 -6.10 -13.83 9.36
N ILE A 97 -6.56 -13.68 8.13
CA ILE A 97 -7.56 -14.56 7.52
C ILE A 97 -6.81 -15.61 6.72
N ASP A 98 -6.76 -16.81 7.26
CA ASP A 98 -5.99 -17.94 6.73
C ASP A 98 -6.87 -18.84 5.86
N ALA A 99 -7.03 -18.45 4.59
CA ALA A 99 -7.79 -19.24 3.63
C ALA A 99 -7.02 -20.44 3.06
N GLU A 100 -5.69 -20.53 3.29
CA GLU A 100 -4.86 -21.67 2.87
C GLU A 100 -4.59 -22.67 3.98
N GLY A 101 -4.90 -22.33 5.25
CA GLY A 101 -4.65 -23.20 6.40
C GLY A 101 -3.16 -23.34 6.73
N THR A 102 -2.37 -22.30 6.51
CA THR A 102 -0.90 -22.34 6.59
C THR A 102 -0.32 -21.45 7.68
N PHE A 103 -1.14 -20.78 8.48
CA PHE A 103 -0.67 -19.91 9.56
C PHE A 103 0.10 -20.70 10.62
N ASP A 104 1.35 -20.30 10.85
CA ASP A 104 2.21 -20.88 11.90
C ASP A 104 2.50 -19.84 12.99
N ALA A 105 1.88 -20.01 14.15
CA ALA A 105 2.04 -19.13 15.30
C ALA A 105 3.49 -19.13 15.83
N LYS A 106 4.21 -20.26 15.76
CA LYS A 106 5.62 -20.33 16.19
C LYS A 106 6.51 -19.53 15.27
N TRP A 107 6.26 -19.61 13.95
CA TRP A 107 6.99 -18.81 13.00
C TRP A 107 6.69 -17.32 13.18
N ALA A 108 5.45 -16.94 13.43
CA ALA A 108 5.08 -15.55 13.74
C ALA A 108 5.83 -15.05 14.99
N GLU A 109 5.90 -15.86 16.05
CA GLU A 109 6.64 -15.53 17.28
C GLU A 109 8.16 -15.38 17.01
N ILE A 110 8.77 -16.26 16.22
CA ILE A 110 10.17 -16.18 15.80
C ILE A 110 10.44 -14.87 15.02
N LEU A 111 9.51 -14.43 14.19
CA LEU A 111 9.58 -13.15 13.49
C LEU A 111 9.42 -11.93 14.42
N GLY A 112 9.05 -12.17 15.68
CA GLY A 112 8.90 -11.15 16.71
C GLY A 112 7.53 -10.51 16.78
N LEU A 113 6.47 -11.21 16.32
CA LEU A 113 5.10 -10.81 16.56
C LEU A 113 4.65 -11.27 17.96
N ASP A 114 3.83 -10.45 18.58
CA ASP A 114 3.05 -10.85 19.75
C ASP A 114 1.82 -11.64 19.29
N VAL A 115 1.90 -12.97 19.33
CA VAL A 115 0.82 -13.86 18.85
C VAL A 115 -0.46 -13.74 19.66
N SER A 116 -0.39 -13.25 20.91
CA SER A 116 -1.58 -13.01 21.73
C SER A 116 -2.47 -11.87 21.19
N ARG A 117 -1.91 -11.07 20.29
CA ARG A 117 -2.58 -9.94 19.64
C ARG A 117 -3.02 -10.24 18.20
N ILE A 118 -2.82 -11.46 17.73
CA ILE A 118 -3.22 -11.89 16.38
C ILE A 118 -4.51 -12.70 16.47
N ILE A 119 -5.55 -12.22 15.78
CA ILE A 119 -6.79 -12.94 15.59
C ILE A 119 -6.67 -13.74 14.30
N VAL A 120 -6.64 -15.06 14.39
CA VAL A 120 -6.62 -15.93 13.21
C VAL A 120 -8.06 -16.36 12.89
N VAL A 121 -8.46 -16.16 11.65
CA VAL A 121 -9.72 -16.65 11.10
C VAL A 121 -9.39 -17.72 10.07
N ASP A 122 -9.87 -18.93 10.28
CA ASP A 122 -9.59 -20.10 9.45
C ASP A 122 -10.87 -20.86 9.05
N GLY A 123 -10.69 -22.03 8.46
CA GLY A 123 -11.77 -22.94 8.07
C GLY A 123 -12.75 -22.33 7.07
N GLU A 124 -14.02 -22.73 7.17
CA GLU A 124 -15.07 -22.28 6.25
C GLU A 124 -15.28 -20.77 6.28
N THR A 125 -15.08 -20.11 7.42
CA THR A 125 -15.23 -18.66 7.54
C THR A 125 -14.19 -17.92 6.70
N ALA A 126 -12.96 -18.43 6.61
CA ALA A 126 -11.91 -17.85 5.81
C ALA A 126 -12.06 -18.13 4.31
N VAL A 127 -12.45 -19.37 3.96
CA VAL A 127 -12.46 -19.88 2.58
C VAL A 127 -13.74 -19.50 1.82
N ILE A 128 -14.92 -19.60 2.47
CA ILE A 128 -16.20 -19.25 1.84
C ILE A 128 -16.30 -17.75 1.69
N GLY A 129 -16.18 -17.26 0.47
CA GLY A 129 -16.08 -15.84 0.18
C GLY A 129 -17.23 -15.00 0.72
N ARG A 130 -18.47 -15.52 0.70
CA ARG A 130 -19.60 -14.87 1.34
C ARG A 130 -19.35 -14.70 2.84
N SER A 131 -19.04 -15.77 3.56
CA SER A 131 -18.84 -15.74 5.02
C SER A 131 -17.69 -14.82 5.41
N CYS A 132 -16.57 -14.92 4.72
CA CYS A 132 -15.39 -14.08 4.92
C CYS A 132 -15.72 -12.59 4.79
N PHE A 133 -16.32 -12.17 3.69
CA PHE A 133 -16.56 -10.76 3.45
C PHE A 133 -17.81 -10.20 4.16
N GLU A 134 -18.81 -11.04 4.50
CA GLU A 134 -19.91 -10.64 5.39
C GLU A 134 -19.42 -10.45 6.83
N MET A 135 -18.45 -11.22 7.29
CA MET A 135 -17.77 -10.98 8.57
C MET A 135 -17.09 -9.60 8.59
N ILE A 136 -16.44 -9.21 7.50
CA ILE A 136 -15.73 -7.93 7.41
C ILE A 136 -16.70 -6.74 7.22
N LEU A 137 -17.65 -6.87 6.29
CA LEU A 137 -18.50 -5.77 5.82
C LEU A 137 -19.87 -5.72 6.50
N GLY A 138 -20.26 -6.79 7.19
CA GLY A 138 -21.62 -6.98 7.70
C GLY A 138 -22.59 -7.53 6.65
N VAL A 139 -23.76 -7.92 7.12
CA VAL A 139 -24.81 -8.49 6.29
C VAL A 139 -25.85 -7.42 5.97
N PRO A 140 -26.04 -7.04 4.69
CA PRO A 140 -27.00 -6.02 4.32
C PRO A 140 -28.43 -6.48 4.58
N LYS A 141 -29.29 -5.55 4.95
CA LYS A 141 -30.75 -5.75 5.09
C LYS A 141 -31.43 -5.22 3.84
N GLU A 142 -32.18 -6.07 3.17
CA GLU A 142 -33.02 -5.71 2.03
C GLU A 142 -34.48 -5.53 2.46
N ASP A 143 -35.09 -4.44 2.08
CA ASP A 143 -36.54 -4.28 2.20
C ASP A 143 -37.24 -5.16 1.17
N LYS A 144 -38.08 -6.08 1.67
CA LYS A 144 -38.75 -7.10 0.84
C LYS A 144 -39.74 -6.53 -0.19
N LYS A 145 -40.20 -5.30 0.00
CA LYS A 145 -41.18 -4.64 -0.91
C LYS A 145 -40.50 -3.81 -1.99
N THR A 146 -39.47 -3.07 -1.59
CA THR A 146 -38.79 -2.13 -2.50
C THR A 146 -37.53 -2.71 -3.11
N HIS A 147 -37.04 -3.85 -2.61
CA HIS A 147 -35.73 -4.44 -2.97
C HIS A 147 -34.54 -3.49 -2.77
N LEU A 148 -34.71 -2.46 -1.95
CA LEU A 148 -33.63 -1.54 -1.58
C LEU A 148 -32.89 -2.02 -0.32
N LEU A 149 -31.62 -1.71 -0.24
CA LEU A 149 -30.83 -1.95 0.96
C LEU A 149 -31.14 -0.88 2.00
N VAL A 150 -31.63 -1.30 3.17
CA VAL A 150 -32.12 -0.42 4.25
C VAL A 150 -31.29 -0.62 5.54
N GLY A 151 -29.99 -0.65 5.43
CA GLY A 151 -29.07 -0.88 6.56
C GLY A 151 -28.49 -2.30 6.57
N LYS A 152 -28.13 -2.79 7.77
CA LYS A 152 -27.53 -4.13 7.98
C LYS A 152 -28.34 -4.95 8.96
N THR A 153 -28.46 -6.25 8.71
CA THR A 153 -29.03 -7.22 9.66
C THR A 153 -28.00 -7.68 10.69
N LYS A 154 -26.71 -7.62 10.32
CA LYS A 154 -25.55 -7.95 11.17
C LYS A 154 -24.43 -7.00 10.88
N GLN A 155 -23.89 -6.34 11.90
CA GLN A 155 -22.70 -5.50 11.81
C GLN A 155 -21.48 -6.33 11.45
N GLY A 156 -20.60 -5.76 10.63
CA GLY A 156 -19.32 -6.36 10.28
C GLY A 156 -18.18 -5.85 11.15
N LEU A 157 -17.00 -6.44 10.95
CA LEU A 157 -15.77 -6.03 11.63
C LEU A 157 -15.51 -4.53 11.51
N LEU A 158 -15.62 -3.97 10.30
CA LEU A 158 -15.34 -2.56 10.07
C LEU A 158 -16.35 -1.62 10.77
N ASP A 159 -17.61 -2.05 10.90
CA ASP A 159 -18.61 -1.29 11.68
C ASP A 159 -18.22 -1.24 13.16
N MET A 160 -17.78 -2.37 13.73
CA MET A 160 -17.37 -2.48 15.13
C MET A 160 -16.09 -1.67 15.41
N ILE A 161 -15.15 -1.63 14.45
CA ILE A 161 -13.95 -0.77 14.54
C ILE A 161 -14.36 0.71 14.51
N MET A 162 -15.23 1.11 13.60
CA MET A 162 -15.72 2.49 13.53
C MET A 162 -16.52 2.91 14.75
N ALA A 163 -17.21 1.97 15.41
CA ALA A 163 -17.90 2.19 16.68
C ALA A 163 -16.94 2.24 17.89
N GLY A 164 -15.65 1.91 17.72
CA GLY A 164 -14.66 1.87 18.79
C GLY A 164 -14.77 0.63 19.69
N GLU A 165 -15.53 -0.39 19.28
CA GLU A 165 -15.69 -1.63 20.03
C GLU A 165 -14.53 -2.61 19.82
N PHE A 166 -13.90 -2.58 18.64
CA PHE A 166 -12.70 -3.35 18.31
C PHE A 166 -11.55 -2.45 17.95
N ASN A 167 -10.35 -2.80 18.41
CA ASN A 167 -9.13 -2.05 18.15
C ASN A 167 -8.20 -2.84 17.23
N ILE A 168 -8.63 -3.03 15.97
CA ILE A 168 -7.86 -3.74 14.93
C ILE A 168 -7.25 -2.72 13.97
N ASN A 169 -5.93 -2.75 13.81
CA ASN A 169 -5.20 -1.78 13.00
C ASN A 169 -4.62 -2.34 11.70
N MET A 170 -4.80 -3.64 11.41
CA MET A 170 -4.41 -4.27 10.14
C MET A 170 -5.16 -5.57 9.93
N VAL A 171 -5.53 -5.87 8.67
CA VAL A 171 -6.11 -7.14 8.24
C VAL A 171 -5.27 -7.71 7.10
N VAL A 172 -4.89 -8.98 7.22
CA VAL A 172 -4.22 -9.76 6.17
C VAL A 172 -5.13 -10.89 5.73
N LEU A 173 -5.24 -11.15 4.42
CA LEU A 173 -5.94 -12.31 3.87
C LEU A 173 -4.97 -13.10 2.98
N ASP A 174 -4.71 -14.35 3.36
CA ASP A 174 -3.83 -15.29 2.64
C ASP A 174 -4.60 -16.55 2.26
N SER A 175 -4.98 -16.80 1.02
CA SER A 175 -4.81 -15.93 -0.15
C SER A 175 -6.15 -15.71 -0.88
N LEU A 176 -6.22 -14.67 -1.72
CA LEU A 176 -7.40 -14.44 -2.58
C LEU A 176 -7.66 -15.59 -3.55
N GLY A 177 -6.60 -16.36 -3.89
CA GLY A 177 -6.71 -17.51 -4.79
C GLY A 177 -7.46 -18.69 -4.18
N ALA A 178 -7.51 -18.79 -2.84
CA ALA A 178 -8.19 -19.84 -2.10
C ALA A 178 -9.68 -19.54 -1.83
N ILE A 179 -10.13 -18.30 -2.08
CA ILE A 179 -11.52 -17.89 -1.83
C ILE A 179 -12.48 -18.57 -2.80
N ILE A 180 -13.49 -19.22 -2.26
CA ILE A 180 -14.59 -19.84 -3.01
C ILE A 180 -15.73 -18.80 -3.15
N PRO A 181 -16.02 -18.32 -4.37
CA PRO A 181 -17.08 -17.35 -4.57
C PRO A 181 -18.48 -17.96 -4.41
N PRO A 182 -19.50 -17.14 -4.06
CA PRO A 182 -20.88 -17.62 -4.03
C PRO A 182 -21.32 -18.25 -5.34
N GLY A 183 -21.98 -19.43 -5.27
CA GLY A 183 -22.40 -20.23 -6.42
C GLY A 183 -21.38 -21.28 -6.85
N GLU A 184 -20.13 -21.19 -6.42
CA GLU A 184 -19.14 -22.28 -6.58
C GLU A 184 -19.17 -23.22 -5.37
N ASP A 185 -19.44 -22.70 -4.17
CA ASP A 185 -19.58 -23.43 -2.90
C ASP A 185 -20.66 -24.54 -2.95
N THR A 186 -21.68 -24.36 -3.79
CA THR A 186 -22.79 -25.32 -3.97
C THR A 186 -22.70 -26.11 -5.29
N SER A 187 -21.64 -25.91 -6.09
CA SER A 187 -21.45 -26.54 -7.39
C SER A 187 -20.83 -27.91 -7.27
N ALA A 188 -21.12 -28.80 -8.26
CA ALA A 188 -20.44 -30.09 -8.35
C ALA A 188 -18.93 -29.91 -8.57
N VAL A 189 -18.15 -30.79 -7.93
CA VAL A 189 -16.68 -30.81 -8.04
C VAL A 189 -16.24 -30.80 -9.52
N GLY A 190 -15.33 -29.89 -9.88
CA GLY A 190 -14.77 -29.77 -11.24
C GLY A 190 -15.39 -28.67 -12.10
N LYS A 191 -16.42 -27.94 -11.65
CA LYS A 191 -16.96 -26.75 -12.33
C LYS A 191 -16.36 -25.46 -11.77
N MET A 192 -15.07 -25.24 -11.99
CA MET A 192 -14.42 -23.98 -11.62
C MET A 192 -14.81 -22.89 -12.62
N ASN A 193 -15.42 -21.80 -12.13
CA ASN A 193 -15.80 -20.65 -12.94
C ASN A 193 -14.99 -19.42 -12.54
N MET A 194 -13.87 -19.19 -13.23
CA MET A 194 -12.99 -18.04 -12.96
C MET A 194 -13.71 -16.68 -13.03
N ALA A 195 -14.77 -16.58 -13.84
CA ALA A 195 -15.57 -15.37 -13.96
C ALA A 195 -16.39 -15.07 -12.69
N LEU A 196 -16.79 -16.10 -11.91
CA LEU A 196 -17.51 -15.90 -10.64
C LEU A 196 -16.61 -15.23 -9.62
N LEU A 197 -15.39 -15.71 -9.44
CA LEU A 197 -14.44 -15.09 -8.51
C LEU A 197 -14.13 -13.64 -8.90
N ALA A 198 -13.87 -13.36 -10.17
CA ALA A 198 -13.58 -12.02 -10.66
C ALA A 198 -14.74 -11.04 -10.42
N ARG A 199 -15.98 -11.46 -10.70
CA ARG A 199 -17.18 -10.67 -10.45
C ARG A 199 -17.40 -10.45 -8.95
N PHE A 200 -17.26 -11.49 -8.16
CA PHE A 200 -17.41 -11.42 -6.70
C PHE A 200 -16.40 -10.46 -6.09
N LEU A 201 -15.10 -10.61 -6.38
CA LEU A 201 -14.07 -9.72 -5.89
C LEU A 201 -14.28 -8.27 -6.34
N THR A 202 -14.70 -8.04 -7.58
CA THR A 202 -14.94 -6.68 -8.09
C THR A 202 -16.04 -5.97 -7.32
N THR A 203 -17.16 -6.64 -7.05
CA THR A 203 -18.29 -6.06 -6.29
C THR A 203 -17.95 -5.86 -4.81
N THR A 204 -17.23 -6.81 -4.23
CA THR A 204 -16.81 -6.79 -2.82
C THR A 204 -15.78 -5.68 -2.57
N PHE A 205 -14.73 -5.61 -3.38
CA PHE A 205 -13.65 -4.63 -3.22
C PHE A 205 -14.12 -3.19 -3.42
N ARG A 206 -15.17 -2.97 -4.22
CA ARG A 206 -15.81 -1.65 -4.32
C ARG A 206 -16.33 -1.16 -2.97
N LYS A 207 -17.05 -2.02 -2.24
CA LYS A 207 -17.58 -1.70 -0.90
C LYS A 207 -16.46 -1.64 0.13
N LEU A 208 -15.60 -2.65 0.13
CA LEU A 208 -14.50 -2.76 1.08
C LEU A 208 -13.55 -1.55 1.02
N SER A 209 -13.26 -1.02 -0.17
CA SER A 209 -12.37 0.14 -0.31
C SER A 209 -12.91 1.40 0.36
N LEU A 210 -14.23 1.56 0.43
CA LEU A 210 -14.88 2.68 1.12
C LEU A 210 -14.84 2.47 2.63
N ASP A 211 -15.28 1.31 3.10
CA ASP A 211 -15.40 1.03 4.54
C ASP A 211 -14.03 0.89 5.21
N ALA A 212 -13.04 0.29 4.54
CA ALA A 212 -11.65 0.27 5.00
C ALA A 212 -11.06 1.67 5.16
N ASN A 213 -11.39 2.58 4.22
CA ASN A 213 -10.96 3.97 4.30
C ASN A 213 -11.56 4.69 5.51
N ARG A 214 -12.86 4.51 5.76
CA ARG A 214 -13.57 5.08 6.91
C ARG A 214 -13.04 4.54 8.23
N ALA A 215 -12.80 3.24 8.30
CA ALA A 215 -12.23 2.59 9.49
C ALA A 215 -10.72 2.85 9.67
N ASN A 216 -10.06 3.46 8.68
CA ASN A 216 -8.61 3.71 8.66
C ASN A 216 -7.75 2.44 8.85
N VAL A 217 -8.25 1.28 8.38
CA VAL A 217 -7.59 -0.01 8.51
C VAL A 217 -7.00 -0.44 7.16
N PRO A 218 -5.68 -0.68 7.05
CA PRO A 218 -5.06 -1.24 5.86
C PRO A 218 -5.39 -2.72 5.72
N PHE A 219 -5.67 -3.14 4.49
CA PHE A 219 -5.85 -4.53 4.11
C PHE A 219 -4.71 -4.98 3.21
N ILE A 220 -4.05 -6.08 3.56
CA ILE A 220 -3.07 -6.75 2.71
C ILE A 220 -3.72 -8.03 2.18
N PHE A 221 -3.83 -8.14 0.86
CA PHE A 221 -4.30 -9.34 0.18
C PHE A 221 -3.12 -10.06 -0.45
N ILE A 222 -2.90 -11.30 -0.04
CA ILE A 222 -1.91 -12.16 -0.67
C ILE A 222 -2.54 -12.83 -1.88
N ASN A 223 -1.78 -12.95 -2.97
CA ASN A 223 -2.25 -13.63 -4.18
C ASN A 223 -1.11 -14.36 -4.88
N HIS A 224 -1.46 -15.34 -5.72
CA HIS A 224 -0.49 -16.13 -6.45
C HIS A 224 -0.32 -15.64 -7.89
N LYS A 225 0.94 -15.64 -8.35
CA LYS A 225 1.27 -15.44 -9.75
C LYS A 225 0.69 -16.58 -10.57
N LYS A 226 0.01 -16.25 -11.67
CA LYS A 226 -0.41 -17.18 -12.72
C LYS A 226 0.31 -16.85 -14.02
N ALA A 227 0.69 -17.86 -14.78
CA ALA A 227 1.18 -17.65 -16.14
C ALA A 227 0.08 -17.00 -16.97
N ASN A 228 0.43 -15.98 -17.74
CA ASN A 228 -0.49 -15.39 -18.71
C ASN A 228 -0.48 -16.25 -19.97
N MET A 229 -1.66 -16.61 -20.47
CA MET A 229 -1.80 -17.37 -21.72
C MET A 229 -1.81 -16.46 -22.96
N ASP A 230 -1.81 -15.15 -22.77
CA ASP A 230 -1.73 -14.16 -23.86
C ASP A 230 -0.26 -13.95 -24.27
N PRO A 231 0.15 -14.36 -25.50
CA PRO A 231 1.54 -14.20 -25.95
C PRO A 231 2.01 -12.73 -26.08
N TYR A 232 1.07 -11.80 -26.14
CA TYR A 232 1.33 -10.36 -26.29
C TYR A 232 1.06 -9.56 -25.00
N GLY A 233 0.60 -10.23 -23.94
CA GLY A 233 0.33 -9.62 -22.64
C GLY A 233 1.56 -9.55 -21.74
N VAL A 234 1.39 -9.02 -20.51
CA VAL A 234 2.41 -9.15 -19.45
C VAL A 234 2.61 -10.64 -19.13
N ASP A 235 3.86 -11.02 -18.82
CA ASP A 235 4.26 -12.43 -18.57
C ASP A 235 3.47 -13.15 -17.48
N HIS A 236 2.70 -12.44 -16.70
CA HIS A 236 1.97 -12.98 -15.55
C HIS A 236 0.70 -12.22 -15.22
N SER A 237 -0.21 -12.94 -14.59
CA SER A 237 -1.46 -12.43 -14.02
C SER A 237 -1.62 -12.99 -12.60
N PHE A 238 -2.72 -12.70 -11.96
CA PHE A 238 -3.07 -13.21 -10.63
C PHE A 238 -4.51 -13.71 -10.56
N SER A 239 -4.85 -14.45 -9.50
CA SER A 239 -6.19 -15.01 -9.32
C SER A 239 -7.23 -13.90 -9.15
N GLY A 240 -8.45 -14.11 -9.67
CA GLY A 240 -9.56 -13.17 -9.54
C GLY A 240 -9.65 -12.11 -10.64
N GLY A 241 -8.78 -12.16 -11.67
CA GLY A 241 -8.80 -11.23 -12.81
C GLY A 241 -8.34 -9.81 -12.46
N ASN A 242 -8.32 -8.91 -13.43
CA ASN A 242 -7.71 -7.58 -13.28
C ASN A 242 -8.69 -6.49 -12.78
N THR A 243 -10.01 -6.74 -12.82
CA THR A 243 -11.02 -5.67 -12.58
C THR A 243 -11.02 -5.20 -11.14
N TYR A 244 -10.93 -6.10 -10.14
CA TYR A 244 -10.88 -5.69 -8.73
C TYR A 244 -9.60 -4.92 -8.40
N ALA A 245 -8.52 -5.14 -9.17
CA ALA A 245 -7.26 -4.44 -8.97
C ALA A 245 -7.38 -2.91 -9.12
N HIS A 246 -8.44 -2.40 -9.77
CA HIS A 246 -8.72 -0.95 -9.82
C HIS A 246 -8.96 -0.37 -8.42
N PHE A 247 -9.52 -1.14 -7.49
CA PHE A 247 -9.77 -0.72 -6.11
C PHE A 247 -8.52 -0.76 -5.23
N LEU A 248 -7.51 -1.53 -5.61
CA LEU A 248 -6.22 -1.55 -4.93
C LEU A 248 -5.54 -0.18 -5.00
N SER A 249 -4.92 0.21 -3.93
CA SER A 249 -4.11 1.43 -3.84
C SER A 249 -2.65 1.18 -4.14
N ALA A 250 -2.17 -0.04 -3.89
CA ALA A 250 -0.87 -0.52 -4.34
C ALA A 250 -0.96 -2.00 -4.74
N ASN A 251 -0.19 -2.38 -5.77
CA ASN A 251 0.00 -3.76 -6.20
C ASN A 251 1.50 -4.03 -6.27
N VAL A 252 1.97 -4.97 -5.45
CA VAL A 252 3.38 -5.26 -5.27
C VAL A 252 3.67 -6.70 -5.69
N TYR A 253 4.48 -6.84 -6.72
CA TYR A 253 4.97 -8.12 -7.20
C TYR A 253 6.27 -8.49 -6.49
N PHE A 254 6.30 -9.66 -5.87
CA PHE A 254 7.47 -10.20 -5.18
C PHE A 254 8.07 -11.37 -5.96
N GLU A 255 9.38 -11.33 -6.12
CA GLU A 255 10.16 -12.42 -6.69
C GLU A 255 11.48 -12.62 -5.92
N ALA A 256 11.95 -13.86 -5.84
CA ALA A 256 13.31 -14.15 -5.40
C ALA A 256 14.27 -13.82 -6.55
N VAL A 257 15.35 -13.10 -6.23
CA VAL A 257 16.36 -12.77 -7.24
C VAL A 257 17.13 -14.03 -7.62
N ALA A 258 17.21 -14.31 -8.93
CA ALA A 258 17.77 -15.55 -9.46
C ALA A 258 19.31 -15.55 -9.60
N ARG A 259 20.03 -14.57 -9.01
CA ARG A 259 21.50 -14.56 -9.03
C ARG A 259 22.06 -15.51 -7.98
N ALA A 260 23.21 -16.09 -8.25
CA ALA A 260 23.88 -17.03 -7.34
C ALA A 260 24.24 -16.38 -5.99
N ASP A 261 24.67 -15.10 -6.00
CA ASP A 261 24.99 -14.29 -4.82
C ASP A 261 23.73 -13.77 -4.07
N ALA A 262 22.56 -14.01 -4.60
CA ALA A 262 21.30 -13.59 -3.99
C ALA A 262 20.78 -14.59 -2.93
N GLN A 263 21.33 -15.78 -2.86
CA GLN A 263 20.99 -16.76 -1.83
C GLN A 263 21.75 -16.44 -0.54
N ILE A 264 21.08 -16.56 0.59
CA ILE A 264 21.67 -16.38 1.90
C ILE A 264 21.80 -17.75 2.52
N LEU A 265 23.04 -18.15 2.78
CA LEU A 265 23.41 -19.44 3.33
C LEU A 265 23.84 -19.27 4.78
N ASP A 266 23.60 -20.28 5.60
CA ASP A 266 24.18 -20.38 6.95
C ASP A 266 25.59 -20.97 6.93
N GLU A 267 26.19 -21.15 8.11
CA GLU A 267 27.51 -21.73 8.27
C GLU A 267 27.62 -23.17 7.76
N LYS A 268 26.50 -23.86 7.52
CA LYS A 268 26.40 -25.21 6.99
C LYS A 268 26.01 -25.23 5.49
N GLU A 269 26.14 -24.10 4.81
CA GLU A 269 25.75 -23.91 3.40
C GLU A 269 24.27 -24.21 3.12
N GLN A 270 23.39 -24.16 4.14
CA GLN A 270 21.95 -24.32 3.96
C GLN A 270 21.32 -22.97 3.64
N LYS A 271 20.38 -22.98 2.70
CA LYS A 271 19.65 -21.77 2.33
C LYS A 271 18.70 -21.33 3.45
N VAL A 272 19.05 -20.23 4.10
CA VAL A 272 18.25 -19.62 5.17
C VAL A 272 17.52 -18.35 4.73
N GLY A 273 17.76 -17.90 3.50
CA GLY A 273 17.11 -16.70 2.98
C GLY A 273 17.47 -16.42 1.52
N HIS A 274 17.04 -15.28 1.04
CA HIS A 274 17.41 -14.78 -0.29
C HIS A 274 17.25 -13.27 -0.40
N THR A 275 17.82 -12.70 -1.46
CA THR A 275 17.48 -11.33 -1.89
C THR A 275 16.11 -11.38 -2.56
N MET A 276 15.20 -10.61 -2.03
CA MET A 276 13.87 -10.39 -2.56
C MET A 276 13.86 -9.14 -3.43
N ARG A 277 13.19 -9.20 -4.57
CA ARG A 277 12.85 -8.02 -5.37
C ARG A 277 11.36 -7.76 -5.26
N ALA A 278 11.03 -6.52 -4.90
CA ALA A 278 9.67 -6.02 -4.94
C ALA A 278 9.52 -5.04 -6.11
N THR A 279 8.53 -5.26 -6.96
CA THR A 279 8.15 -4.35 -8.04
C THR A 279 6.78 -3.78 -7.73
N ILE A 280 6.72 -2.45 -7.55
CA ILE A 280 5.48 -1.71 -7.39
C ILE A 280 4.88 -1.50 -8.77
N GLU A 281 3.93 -2.36 -9.16
CA GLU A 281 3.32 -2.30 -10.49
C GLU A 281 2.15 -1.32 -10.56
N LYS A 282 1.57 -1.00 -9.41
CA LYS A 282 0.54 0.01 -9.25
C LYS A 282 0.72 0.76 -7.95
N SER A 283 0.60 2.08 -8.00
CA SER A 283 0.51 2.95 -6.83
C SER A 283 -0.40 4.14 -7.13
N LYS A 284 -1.27 4.48 -6.17
CA LYS A 284 -2.06 5.73 -6.21
C LYS A 284 -1.31 6.91 -5.58
N PHE A 285 -0.10 6.70 -5.08
CA PHE A 285 0.64 7.65 -4.24
C PHE A 285 1.89 8.22 -4.91
N GLY A 286 2.27 7.69 -6.06
CA GLY A 286 3.46 8.15 -6.77
C GLY A 286 3.67 7.40 -8.09
N PRO A 287 4.74 7.73 -8.81
CA PRO A 287 5.05 7.11 -10.09
C PRO A 287 5.37 5.63 -9.93
N TYR A 288 4.95 4.82 -10.89
CA TYR A 288 5.26 3.40 -11.01
C TYR A 288 5.52 3.04 -12.49
N PRO A 289 6.21 1.93 -12.81
CA PRO A 289 6.75 0.94 -11.87
C PRO A 289 8.01 1.44 -11.13
N ARG A 290 8.12 1.04 -9.86
CA ARG A 290 9.34 1.21 -9.05
C ARG A 290 9.79 -0.17 -8.58
N LYS A 291 11.10 -0.34 -8.41
CA LYS A 291 11.68 -1.61 -7.95
C LYS A 291 12.62 -1.35 -6.78
N CYS A 292 12.64 -2.28 -5.84
CA CYS A 292 13.62 -2.32 -4.77
C CYS A 292 14.06 -3.76 -4.51
N GLU A 293 15.25 -3.92 -3.96
CA GLU A 293 15.79 -5.21 -3.53
C GLU A 293 16.22 -5.10 -2.07
N PHE A 294 15.96 -6.14 -1.31
CA PHE A 294 16.36 -6.27 0.09
C PHE A 294 16.51 -7.73 0.44
N LYS A 295 17.32 -8.01 1.48
CA LYS A 295 17.62 -9.36 1.92
C LYS A 295 16.63 -9.81 2.98
N VAL A 296 16.12 -11.03 2.86
CA VAL A 296 15.24 -11.65 3.85
C VAL A 296 15.82 -12.97 4.33
N ASN A 297 15.69 -13.22 5.62
CA ASN A 297 15.94 -14.51 6.24
C ASN A 297 14.59 -15.07 6.71
N PHE A 298 14.35 -16.34 6.45
CA PHE A 298 13.06 -16.98 6.74
C PHE A 298 12.74 -17.09 8.23
N GLY A 299 13.77 -17.01 9.09
CA GLY A 299 13.62 -17.08 10.54
C GLY A 299 13.67 -15.73 11.28
N ILE A 300 14.15 -14.64 10.64
CA ILE A 300 14.29 -13.35 11.32
C ILE A 300 13.65 -12.19 10.56
N GLY A 301 13.16 -12.41 9.36
CA GLY A 301 12.56 -11.37 8.52
C GLY A 301 13.57 -10.64 7.64
N VAL A 302 13.43 -9.32 7.52
CA VAL A 302 14.39 -8.49 6.76
C VAL A 302 15.74 -8.51 7.48
N ILE A 303 16.77 -8.94 6.74
CA ILE A 303 18.13 -8.94 7.23
C ILE A 303 18.70 -7.55 7.02
N ASP A 304 19.34 -7.07 8.09
CA ASP A 304 20.18 -5.89 8.02
C ASP A 304 19.45 -4.60 7.66
N ARG A 305 18.48 -4.23 8.52
CA ARG A 305 17.81 -2.92 8.46
C ARG A 305 18.82 -1.75 8.40
N HIS A 306 20.04 -1.95 8.94
CA HIS A 306 21.11 -0.96 8.87
C HIS A 306 21.68 -0.82 7.46
N GLU A 307 21.72 -1.92 6.67
CA GLU A 307 22.09 -1.87 5.25
C GLU A 307 21.06 -1.05 4.45
N GLU A 308 19.76 -1.20 4.73
CA GLU A 308 18.71 -0.39 4.12
C GLU A 308 18.84 1.10 4.48
N VAL A 309 19.09 1.40 5.75
CA VAL A 309 19.34 2.79 6.20
C VAL A 309 20.57 3.37 5.50
N ALA A 310 21.67 2.62 5.46
CA ALA A 310 22.91 3.06 4.81
C ALA A 310 22.69 3.35 3.31
N GLN A 311 22.00 2.45 2.62
CA GLN A 311 21.70 2.60 1.19
C GLN A 311 20.82 3.83 0.94
N LEU A 312 19.72 3.96 1.66
CA LEU A 312 18.81 5.10 1.50
C LEU A 312 19.45 6.43 1.90
N ALA A 313 20.32 6.45 2.92
CA ALA A 313 21.06 7.65 3.30
C ALA A 313 21.97 8.16 2.16
N LEU A 314 22.55 7.25 1.38
CA LEU A 314 23.33 7.58 0.18
C LEU A 314 22.43 8.00 -0.99
N ASP A 315 21.32 7.29 -1.24
CA ASP A 315 20.39 7.56 -2.35
C ASP A 315 19.69 8.93 -2.22
N TYR A 316 19.48 9.37 -0.97
CA TYR A 316 18.93 10.68 -0.65
C TYR A 316 19.98 11.77 -0.37
N ASN A 317 21.28 11.45 -0.51
CA ASN A 317 22.39 12.35 -0.21
C ASN A 317 22.37 12.90 1.23
N VAL A 318 21.75 12.20 2.18
CA VAL A 318 21.82 12.48 3.62
C VAL A 318 23.25 12.22 4.11
N VAL A 319 23.85 11.13 3.65
CA VAL A 319 25.28 10.83 3.80
C VAL A 319 25.94 11.08 2.47
N GLN A 320 27.03 11.83 2.48
CA GLN A 320 27.74 12.22 1.27
C GLN A 320 28.74 11.16 0.84
N LYS A 321 28.74 10.85 -0.46
CA LYS A 321 29.74 9.98 -1.05
C LYS A 321 30.89 10.86 -1.56
N THR A 322 31.97 11.00 -0.77
CA THR A 322 33.10 11.88 -1.09
C THR A 322 34.12 11.23 -2.03
N SER A 323 34.08 9.89 -2.15
CA SER A 323 34.84 9.14 -3.16
C SER A 323 34.11 7.84 -3.51
N THR A 324 34.68 7.03 -4.39
CA THR A 324 34.11 5.71 -4.76
C THR A 324 33.87 4.82 -3.54
N VAL A 325 34.64 4.99 -2.47
CA VAL A 325 34.59 4.15 -1.26
C VAL A 325 34.41 4.93 0.04
N SER A 326 34.38 6.26 0.03
CA SER A 326 34.29 7.04 1.26
C SER A 326 32.89 7.67 1.42
N HIS A 327 32.36 7.54 2.63
CA HIS A 327 31.06 8.06 3.04
C HIS A 327 31.25 9.01 4.23
N GLU A 328 30.61 10.20 4.21
CA GLU A 328 30.77 11.24 5.24
C GLU A 328 29.42 11.78 5.71
N TYR A 329 29.31 11.97 7.03
CA TYR A 329 28.16 12.57 7.66
C TYR A 329 28.59 13.38 8.89
N GLY A 330 28.45 14.69 8.84
CA GLY A 330 29.02 15.58 9.86
C GLY A 330 30.52 15.37 10.00
N ASP A 331 30.99 15.09 11.21
CA ASP A 331 32.39 14.81 11.50
C ASP A 331 32.77 13.32 11.34
N LYS A 332 31.78 12.48 11.02
CA LYS A 332 31.98 11.02 10.87
C LYS A 332 32.33 10.66 9.44
N LYS A 333 33.34 9.75 9.30
CA LYS A 333 33.81 9.27 8.01
C LYS A 333 34.03 7.76 8.03
N TRP A 334 33.52 7.07 7.01
CA TRP A 334 33.69 5.63 6.84
C TRP A 334 34.28 5.33 5.47
N VAL A 335 35.21 4.35 5.46
CA VAL A 335 35.83 3.88 4.22
C VAL A 335 35.28 2.48 3.91
N GLY A 336 34.43 2.41 2.88
CA GLY A 336 33.69 1.19 2.48
C GLY A 336 32.29 1.14 3.03
N PHE A 337 31.35 0.71 2.18
CA PHE A 337 29.94 0.52 2.55
C PHE A 337 29.73 -0.45 3.71
N PRO A 338 30.45 -1.60 3.80
CA PRO A 338 30.34 -2.51 4.95
C PRO A 338 30.67 -1.85 6.30
N LYS A 339 31.72 -1.00 6.34
CA LYS A 339 32.08 -0.29 7.58
C LYS A 339 31.06 0.76 7.98
N PHE A 340 30.40 1.36 7.01
CA PHE A 340 29.28 2.27 7.28
C PHE A 340 28.09 1.50 7.87
N CYS A 341 27.73 0.34 7.32
CA CYS A 341 26.68 -0.52 7.87
C CYS A 341 27.03 -1.01 9.30
N GLU A 342 28.28 -1.39 9.55
CA GLU A 342 28.77 -1.80 10.86
C GLU A 342 28.64 -0.66 11.89
N ALA A 343 29.05 0.54 11.51
CA ALA A 343 28.88 1.72 12.36
C ALA A 343 27.42 2.04 12.73
N LEU A 344 26.47 1.73 11.85
CA LEU A 344 25.04 1.87 12.15
C LEU A 344 24.52 0.77 13.09
N LYS A 345 25.14 -0.42 13.09
CA LYS A 345 24.82 -1.48 14.05
C LYS A 345 25.33 -1.11 15.45
N ASP A 346 26.52 -0.52 15.51
CA ASP A 346 27.17 -0.14 16.76
C ASP A 346 26.59 1.14 17.37
N ASP A 347 25.96 1.99 16.55
CA ASP A 347 25.36 3.27 16.99
C ASP A 347 23.86 3.35 16.57
N PRO A 348 22.95 2.76 17.37
CA PRO A 348 21.51 2.82 17.12
C PRO A 348 20.94 4.24 17.09
N ALA A 349 21.56 5.19 17.81
CA ALA A 349 21.12 6.59 17.81
C ALA A 349 21.39 7.24 16.44
N LEU A 350 22.55 6.98 15.85
CA LEU A 350 22.88 7.41 14.48
C LEU A 350 21.94 6.78 13.46
N ALA A 351 21.65 5.49 13.58
CA ALA A 351 20.72 4.80 12.67
C ALA A 351 19.31 5.42 12.74
N ALA A 352 18.82 5.75 13.93
CA ALA A 352 17.55 6.43 14.13
C ALA A 352 17.57 7.86 13.55
N GLU A 353 18.62 8.62 13.79
CA GLU A 353 18.80 9.98 13.24
C GLU A 353 18.77 9.97 11.72
N LEU A 354 19.56 9.08 11.10
CA LEU A 354 19.58 8.95 9.63
C LEU A 354 18.22 8.53 9.08
N THR A 355 17.50 7.63 9.76
CA THR A 355 16.15 7.21 9.34
C THR A 355 15.18 8.40 9.29
N VAL A 356 15.22 9.28 10.28
CA VAL A 356 14.41 10.52 10.30
C VAL A 356 14.80 11.43 9.14
N LYS A 357 16.09 11.68 8.94
CA LYS A 357 16.58 12.53 7.85
C LYS A 357 16.30 11.98 6.45
N ILE A 358 16.34 10.67 6.27
CA ILE A 358 15.91 10.01 5.03
C ILE A 358 14.43 10.32 4.77
N GLY A 359 13.58 10.22 5.81
CA GLY A 359 12.17 10.56 5.70
C GLY A 359 11.93 12.01 5.27
N GLU A 360 12.64 12.97 5.88
CA GLU A 360 12.59 14.38 5.52
C GLU A 360 13.06 14.63 4.08
N ALA A 361 14.21 14.06 3.69
CA ALA A 361 14.75 14.18 2.35
C ALA A 361 13.84 13.59 1.27
N ARG A 362 13.21 12.45 1.56
CA ARG A 362 12.20 11.82 0.71
C ARG A 362 10.99 12.75 0.51
N ASP A 363 10.46 13.31 1.59
CA ASP A 363 9.32 14.22 1.54
C ASP A 363 9.65 15.47 0.72
N HIS A 364 10.83 16.07 0.93
CA HIS A 364 11.32 17.19 0.13
C HIS A 364 11.44 16.86 -1.36
N LYS A 365 12.01 15.72 -1.70
CA LYS A 365 12.15 15.27 -3.09
C LYS A 365 10.81 15.06 -3.77
N ARG A 366 9.85 14.49 -3.04
CA ARG A 366 8.47 14.28 -3.52
C ARG A 366 7.78 15.61 -3.78
N ASP A 367 7.88 16.56 -2.86
CA ASP A 367 7.25 17.88 -2.99
C ASP A 367 7.90 18.70 -4.11
N ALA A 368 9.22 18.61 -4.31
CA ALA A 368 9.92 19.23 -5.42
C ALA A 368 9.46 18.65 -6.76
N ALA A 369 9.37 17.32 -6.89
CA ALA A 369 8.91 16.66 -8.10
C ALA A 369 7.43 17.03 -8.42
N ARG A 370 6.59 17.17 -7.41
CA ARG A 370 5.21 17.61 -7.57
C ARG A 370 5.13 19.04 -8.09
N ARG A 371 5.88 19.96 -7.50
CA ARG A 371 5.95 21.37 -7.95
C ARG A 371 6.45 21.48 -9.40
N GLU A 372 7.45 20.69 -9.77
CA GLU A 372 7.96 20.66 -11.14
C GLU A 372 6.90 20.16 -12.15
N GLN A 373 6.15 19.10 -11.78
CA GLN A 373 5.04 18.61 -12.61
C GLN A 373 3.92 19.65 -12.74
N GLU A 374 3.56 20.32 -11.66
CA GLU A 374 2.57 21.40 -11.67
C GLU A 374 3.02 22.57 -12.55
N ALA A 375 4.29 22.97 -12.45
CA ALA A 375 4.88 24.00 -13.31
C ALA A 375 4.86 23.62 -14.80
N LYS A 376 5.22 22.35 -15.11
CA LYS A 376 5.15 21.84 -16.50
C LYS A 376 3.72 21.79 -17.04
N LYS A 377 2.74 21.40 -16.21
CA LYS A 377 1.32 21.42 -16.57
C LYS A 377 0.83 22.85 -16.81
N PHE A 378 1.21 23.79 -15.93
CA PHE A 378 0.85 25.21 -16.08
C PHE A 378 1.46 25.81 -17.34
N ALA A 379 2.75 25.55 -17.62
CA ALA A 379 3.41 25.98 -18.85
C ALA A 379 2.79 25.40 -20.13
N ALA A 380 2.27 24.16 -20.06
CA ALA A 380 1.58 23.52 -21.20
C ALA A 380 0.13 24.03 -21.40
N LEU A 381 -0.47 24.66 -20.37
CA LEU A 381 -1.80 25.24 -20.43
C LEU A 381 -1.81 26.73 -20.77
N THR A 382 -0.66 27.41 -20.71
CA THR A 382 -0.49 28.78 -21.17
C THR A 382 -0.26 28.74 -22.69
N PRO A 383 -1.21 29.16 -23.54
CA PRO A 383 -0.97 29.23 -24.96
C PRO A 383 0.18 30.18 -25.22
N ALA A 384 1.02 29.84 -26.19
CA ALA A 384 2.03 30.77 -26.71
C ALA A 384 1.36 31.86 -27.59
N ASP A 385 0.43 32.62 -26.96
CA ASP A 385 -0.29 33.71 -27.61
C ASP A 385 0.20 35.04 -27.05
N ASP A 386 1.34 35.50 -27.60
CA ASP A 386 1.57 36.94 -27.73
C ASP A 386 2.52 37.27 -28.92
N ALA A 387 3.03 36.25 -29.64
CA ALA A 387 3.87 36.52 -30.84
C ALA A 387 3.05 36.67 -32.15
N GLY A 388 1.76 36.35 -32.16
CA GLY A 388 0.93 36.37 -33.36
C GLY A 388 0.15 37.67 -33.62
N ILE A 389 -0.05 38.50 -32.60
CA ILE A 389 -0.91 39.69 -32.73
C ILE A 389 -0.16 40.88 -33.34
N GLU A 390 1.14 41.04 -33.09
CA GLU A 390 1.91 42.13 -33.71
C GLU A 390 2.19 41.95 -35.22
N GLU A 391 2.27 40.72 -35.71
CA GLU A 391 2.50 40.43 -37.13
C GLU A 391 1.25 40.64 -38.01
N VAL A 392 0.07 40.51 -37.47
CA VAL A 392 -1.20 40.71 -38.19
C VAL A 392 -1.55 42.21 -38.30
N GLU A 393 -1.24 43.00 -37.27
CA GLU A 393 -1.45 44.48 -37.34
C GLU A 393 -0.41 45.16 -38.25
N SER A 394 0.82 44.69 -38.34
CA SER A 394 1.82 45.23 -39.23
C SER A 394 1.53 44.96 -40.72
N LYS A 395 0.89 43.83 -41.04
CA LYS A 395 0.49 43.47 -42.40
C LYS A 395 -0.77 44.18 -42.86
N LYS A 396 -1.67 44.64 -41.96
CA LYS A 396 -2.84 45.46 -42.30
C LYS A 396 -2.46 46.91 -42.56
N ARG A 397 -1.41 47.47 -41.96
CA ARG A 397 -0.94 48.83 -42.22
C ARG A 397 -0.15 48.99 -43.52
N LYS A 398 0.37 47.90 -44.13
CA LYS A 398 1.09 47.92 -45.42
C LYS A 398 0.20 47.72 -46.67
N LYS A 399 -1.09 47.40 -46.52
CA LYS A 399 -2.06 47.23 -47.62
C LYS A 399 -3.04 48.37 -47.75
N GLY A 400 -2.87 49.47 -47.02
CA GLY A 400 -3.71 50.67 -47.04
C GLY A 400 -2.94 51.94 -47.44
N LYS A 401 -1.93 51.82 -48.29
CA LYS A 401 -1.34 52.98 -49.02
C LYS A 401 -1.23 52.67 -50.50
#